data_ad58b4ae89d26db0dccae9752740f59b
#
_entry.id   ad58b4ae89d26db0dccae9752740f59b
#
_cell.length_a   1.000
_cell.length_b   1.000
_cell.length_c   1.000
_cell.angle_alpha   90.00
_cell.angle_beta   90.00
_cell.angle_gamma   90.00
#
_symmetry.space_group_name_H-M   'P 1'
#
loop_
_entity.id
_entity.type
_entity.pdbx_description
1 polymer ?
#
loop_
_entity_poly.entity_id
_entity_poly.type
_entity_poly.pdbx_seq_one_letter_code
_entity_poly.pdbx_strand_id
1 'polypeptide(L)'
;MENLTLVIPAKNEGSCLPQVLDELKKFECKKLIIVDKNDIGTISAIENKNCEILKQKTSGYGNALIEGINHVKTPFMCIFNADGSFDPKYLSEMLNKIVEENNDFIFASRYLQNAGSDDDTFITLLGNKIFSFIGNLFFKF
;
A
#
# COMPACT_ATOMS: atom_id res chain seq x y z
N MET A 1 -11.23 11.02 -7.58
CA MET A 1 -10.00 10.54 -6.87
C MET A 1 -8.69 11.04 -7.50
N GLU A 2 -8.74 12.00 -8.41
CA GLU A 2 -7.57 12.56 -9.12
C GLU A 2 -6.49 13.16 -8.19
N ASN A 3 -6.88 13.55 -6.98
CA ASN A 3 -5.99 14.10 -5.95
C ASN A 3 -5.23 13.02 -5.15
N LEU A 4 -5.36 11.74 -5.49
CA LEU A 4 -4.74 10.61 -4.80
C LEU A 4 -3.68 9.94 -5.67
N THR A 5 -2.51 9.66 -5.09
CA THR A 5 -1.50 8.76 -5.67
C THR A 5 -1.38 7.50 -4.82
N LEU A 6 -1.52 6.34 -5.45
CA LEU A 6 -1.16 5.05 -4.84
C LEU A 6 0.33 4.84 -5.02
N VAL A 7 1.06 4.71 -3.92
CA VAL A 7 2.49 4.37 -3.88
C VAL A 7 2.58 2.87 -3.70
N ILE A 8 3.03 2.15 -4.73
CA ILE A 8 3.00 0.69 -4.81
C ILE A 8 4.43 0.15 -4.95
N PRO A 9 5.11 -0.16 -3.82
CA PRO A 9 6.40 -0.85 -3.88
C PRO A 9 6.22 -2.26 -4.45
N ALA A 10 7.03 -2.63 -5.43
CA ALA A 10 6.95 -3.93 -6.08
C ALA A 10 8.34 -4.55 -6.22
N LYS A 11 8.45 -5.84 -5.90
CA LYS A 11 9.67 -6.62 -6.09
C LYS A 11 9.30 -8.07 -6.36
N ASN A 12 9.63 -8.54 -7.58
CA ASN A 12 9.28 -9.88 -8.07
C ASN A 12 7.75 -10.12 -8.15
N GLU A 13 6.97 -9.07 -8.44
CA GLU A 13 5.50 -9.08 -8.46
C GLU A 13 4.91 -9.18 -9.89
N GLY A 14 5.70 -9.61 -10.85
CA GLY A 14 5.27 -9.72 -12.25
C GLY A 14 4.05 -10.62 -12.46
N SER A 15 3.79 -11.57 -11.56
CA SER A 15 2.63 -12.46 -11.61
C SER A 15 1.35 -11.85 -11.04
N CYS A 16 1.43 -11.02 -9.99
CA CYS A 16 0.28 -10.50 -9.25
C CYS A 16 -0.06 -9.05 -9.64
N LEU A 17 0.95 -8.21 -9.80
CA LEU A 17 0.77 -6.78 -10.03
C LEU A 17 -0.09 -6.43 -11.25
N PRO A 18 -0.04 -7.14 -12.41
CA PRO A 18 -0.93 -6.86 -13.53
C PRO A 18 -2.42 -6.98 -13.19
N GLN A 19 -2.80 -7.96 -12.38
CA GLN A 19 -4.18 -8.15 -11.91
C GLN A 19 -4.56 -7.03 -10.94
N VAL A 20 -3.70 -6.69 -9.99
CA VAL A 20 -3.92 -5.57 -9.05
C VAL A 20 -4.17 -4.27 -9.80
N LEU A 21 -3.36 -3.98 -10.83
CA LEU A 21 -3.56 -2.79 -11.67
C LEU A 21 -4.87 -2.83 -12.47
N ASP A 22 -5.33 -4.02 -12.89
CA ASP A 22 -6.63 -4.17 -13.56
C ASP A 22 -7.80 -3.89 -12.59
N GLU A 23 -7.72 -4.36 -11.35
CA GLU A 23 -8.70 -4.04 -10.30
C GLU A 23 -8.73 -2.55 -9.95
N LEU A 24 -7.56 -1.90 -10.01
CA LEU A 24 -7.41 -0.47 -9.75
C LEU A 24 -7.87 0.42 -10.91
N LYS A 25 -8.19 -0.11 -12.11
CA LYS A 25 -8.64 0.69 -13.27
C LYS A 25 -9.90 1.50 -13.01
N LYS A 26 -10.81 0.97 -12.19
CA LYS A 26 -12.06 1.63 -11.82
C LYS A 26 -11.87 2.89 -10.94
N PHE A 27 -10.67 3.08 -10.39
CA PHE A 27 -10.35 4.23 -9.56
C PHE A 27 -9.52 5.24 -10.35
N GLU A 28 -10.04 6.45 -10.50
CA GLU A 28 -9.37 7.58 -11.17
C GLU A 28 -8.31 8.21 -10.27
N CYS A 29 -7.30 7.43 -9.91
CA CYS A 29 -6.16 7.87 -9.11
C CYS A 29 -4.85 7.55 -9.84
N LYS A 30 -3.78 8.24 -9.49
CA LYS A 30 -2.44 7.93 -10.00
C LYS A 30 -1.93 6.64 -9.36
N LYS A 31 -1.29 5.77 -10.14
CA LYS A 31 -0.64 4.55 -9.70
C LYS A 31 0.85 4.73 -9.95
N LEU A 32 1.63 4.88 -8.88
CA LEU A 32 3.09 5.02 -8.91
C LEU A 32 3.71 3.70 -8.41
N ILE A 33 4.31 2.96 -9.33
CA ILE A 33 4.96 1.68 -9.03
C ILE A 33 6.43 1.92 -8.80
N ILE A 34 6.93 1.54 -7.62
CA ILE A 34 8.34 1.68 -7.29
C ILE A 34 8.98 0.29 -7.36
N VAL A 35 9.91 0.11 -8.29
CA VAL A 35 10.47 -1.20 -8.62
C VAL A 35 12.00 -1.15 -8.69
N ASP A 36 12.67 -2.24 -8.29
CA ASP A 36 14.12 -2.37 -8.48
C ASP A 36 14.45 -2.32 -9.99
N LYS A 37 15.45 -1.54 -10.35
CA LYS A 37 15.87 -1.38 -11.77
C LYS A 37 16.25 -2.69 -12.46
N ASN A 38 16.63 -3.73 -11.69
CA ASN A 38 17.01 -5.04 -12.19
C ASN A 38 15.84 -6.03 -12.23
N ASP A 39 14.68 -5.67 -11.72
CA ASP A 39 13.46 -6.48 -11.75
C ASP A 39 12.74 -6.34 -13.09
N ILE A 40 13.38 -6.85 -14.14
CA ILE A 40 12.87 -6.79 -15.51
C ILE A 40 11.53 -7.54 -15.63
N GLY A 41 11.35 -8.63 -14.87
CA GLY A 41 10.11 -9.41 -14.88
C GLY A 41 8.90 -8.58 -14.49
N THR A 42 8.96 -7.88 -13.34
CA THR A 42 7.89 -6.99 -12.90
C THR A 42 7.68 -5.82 -13.86
N ILE A 43 8.78 -5.19 -14.31
CA ILE A 43 8.70 -4.04 -15.25
C ILE A 43 7.98 -4.45 -16.54
N SER A 44 8.41 -5.54 -17.18
CA SER A 44 7.82 -5.99 -18.44
C SER A 44 6.34 -6.40 -18.30
N ALA A 45 5.96 -6.97 -17.15
CA ALA A 45 4.59 -7.41 -16.91
C ALA A 45 3.58 -6.24 -16.85
N ILE A 46 4.05 -5.02 -16.54
CA ILE A 46 3.20 -3.83 -16.37
C ILE A 46 3.44 -2.74 -17.43
N GLU A 47 4.30 -2.98 -18.41
CA GLU A 47 4.69 -1.99 -19.44
C GLU A 47 3.48 -1.39 -20.18
N ASN A 48 2.43 -2.18 -20.40
CA ASN A 48 1.21 -1.77 -21.08
C ASN A 48 0.07 -1.37 -20.12
N LYS A 49 0.35 -1.17 -18.83
CA LYS A 49 -0.65 -0.77 -17.84
C LYS A 49 -0.64 0.74 -17.64
N ASN A 50 -1.79 1.29 -17.26
CA ASN A 50 -1.91 2.72 -16.94
C ASN A 50 -1.33 3.02 -15.56
N CYS A 51 -0.02 3.08 -15.46
CA CYS A 51 0.73 3.39 -14.25
C CYS A 51 2.05 4.11 -14.59
N GLU A 52 2.58 4.84 -13.63
CA GLU A 52 3.92 5.42 -13.67
C GLU A 52 4.91 4.46 -13.01
N ILE A 53 6.05 4.23 -13.64
CA ILE A 53 7.09 3.34 -13.11
C ILE A 53 8.28 4.18 -12.65
N LEU A 54 8.58 4.13 -11.35
CA LEU A 54 9.77 4.72 -10.74
C LEU A 54 10.78 3.61 -10.44
N LYS A 55 11.93 3.65 -11.12
CA LYS A 55 13.04 2.72 -10.86
C LYS A 55 13.81 3.19 -9.63
N GLN A 56 13.92 2.32 -8.61
CA GLN A 56 14.64 2.64 -7.37
C GLN A 56 16.11 2.98 -7.65
N LYS A 57 16.59 3.98 -6.93
CA LYS A 57 18.02 4.30 -6.86
C LYS A 57 18.74 3.36 -5.90
N THR A 58 18.11 3.12 -4.74
CA THR A 58 18.66 2.27 -3.67
C THR A 58 17.69 1.11 -3.42
N SER A 59 18.16 -0.12 -3.49
CA SER A 59 17.34 -1.30 -3.25
C SER A 59 16.83 -1.38 -1.81
N GLY A 60 15.68 -2.01 -1.61
CA GLY A 60 15.05 -2.27 -0.32
C GLY A 60 13.66 -1.62 -0.19
N TYR A 61 12.78 -2.28 0.57
CA TYR A 61 11.39 -1.87 0.72
C TYR A 61 11.24 -0.46 1.31
N GLY A 62 11.97 -0.16 2.39
CA GLY A 62 11.94 1.17 2.99
C GLY A 62 12.42 2.26 2.04
N ASN A 63 13.46 1.99 1.24
CA ASN A 63 13.93 2.93 0.21
C ASN A 63 12.89 3.13 -0.89
N ALA A 64 12.19 2.07 -1.31
CA ALA A 64 11.09 2.17 -2.26
C ALA A 64 9.99 3.12 -1.75
N LEU A 65 9.60 2.98 -0.48
CA LEU A 65 8.62 3.87 0.14
C LEU A 65 9.11 5.31 0.17
N ILE A 66 10.33 5.56 0.65
CA ILE A 66 10.89 6.91 0.75
C ILE A 66 10.99 7.55 -0.63
N GLU A 67 11.48 6.83 -1.63
CA GLU A 67 11.59 7.34 -3.00
C GLU A 67 10.21 7.61 -3.60
N GLY A 68 9.25 6.70 -3.39
CA GLY A 68 7.87 6.86 -3.83
C GLY A 68 7.19 8.07 -3.20
N ILE A 69 7.24 8.21 -1.88
CA ILE A 69 6.66 9.32 -1.12
C ILE A 69 7.23 10.66 -1.61
N ASN A 70 8.54 10.75 -1.79
CA ASN A 70 9.19 11.97 -2.30
C ASN A 70 8.84 12.30 -3.76
N HIS A 71 8.33 11.33 -4.52
CA HIS A 71 7.91 11.53 -5.90
C HIS A 71 6.45 12.00 -6.03
N VAL A 72 5.63 11.78 -5.02
CA VAL A 72 4.20 12.16 -5.01
C VAL A 72 4.05 13.66 -5.08
N LYS A 73 3.11 14.10 -5.96
CA LYS A 73 2.76 15.53 -6.14
C LYS A 73 1.29 15.83 -5.87
N THR A 74 0.51 14.80 -5.58
CA THR A 74 -0.91 14.96 -5.24
C THR A 74 -1.09 15.32 -3.77
N PRO A 75 -2.19 15.98 -3.39
CA PRO A 75 -2.47 16.30 -1.98
C PRO A 75 -2.54 15.09 -1.06
N PHE A 76 -2.98 13.95 -1.59
CA PHE A 76 -3.12 12.71 -0.83
C PHE A 76 -2.30 11.58 -1.47
N MET A 77 -1.83 10.70 -0.61
CA MET A 77 -1.20 9.44 -1.04
C MET A 77 -1.70 8.27 -0.20
N CYS A 78 -1.64 7.08 -0.78
CA CYS A 78 -1.91 5.84 -0.07
C CYS A 78 -0.81 4.83 -0.41
N ILE A 79 -0.22 4.20 0.60
CA ILE A 79 0.66 3.04 0.38
C ILE A 79 -0.24 1.84 0.08
N PHE A 80 -0.01 1.18 -1.04
CA PHE A 80 -0.81 0.06 -1.50
C PHE A 80 0.10 -1.12 -1.88
N ASN A 81 -0.32 -2.36 -1.59
CA ASN A 81 0.49 -3.54 -1.85
C ASN A 81 0.34 -4.02 -3.31
N ALA A 82 1.44 -4.58 -3.85
CA ALA A 82 1.52 -5.11 -5.20
C ALA A 82 1.01 -6.56 -5.33
N ASP A 83 0.83 -7.27 -4.21
CA ASP A 83 0.55 -8.72 -4.10
C ASP A 83 -0.95 -9.08 -4.07
N GLY A 84 -1.83 -8.07 -4.11
CA GLY A 84 -3.28 -8.27 -4.03
C GLY A 84 -3.85 -8.45 -2.62
N SER A 85 -3.02 -8.31 -1.58
CA SER A 85 -3.46 -8.46 -0.18
C SER A 85 -4.36 -7.32 0.31
N PHE A 86 -4.40 -6.19 -0.40
CA PHE A 86 -5.25 -5.04 -0.06
C PHE A 86 -6.47 -4.96 -0.96
N ASP A 87 -7.66 -4.87 -0.35
CA ASP A 87 -8.91 -4.69 -1.09
C ASP A 87 -9.11 -3.21 -1.47
N PRO A 88 -9.10 -2.87 -2.76
CA PRO A 88 -9.19 -1.49 -3.21
C PRO A 88 -10.55 -0.82 -2.95
N LYS A 89 -11.59 -1.58 -2.55
CA LYS A 89 -12.93 -1.03 -2.27
C LYS A 89 -12.91 0.02 -1.15
N TYR A 90 -11.95 -0.08 -0.22
CA TYR A 90 -11.83 0.85 0.91
C TYR A 90 -11.19 2.19 0.56
N LEU A 91 -10.56 2.33 -0.61
CA LEU A 91 -9.85 3.56 -1.00
C LEU A 91 -10.76 4.80 -0.98
N SER A 92 -11.99 4.68 -1.47
CA SER A 92 -12.93 5.79 -1.50
C SER A 92 -13.37 6.21 -0.08
N GLU A 93 -13.65 5.24 0.78
CA GLU A 93 -14.03 5.49 2.17
C GLU A 93 -12.88 6.17 2.94
N MET A 94 -11.65 5.66 2.81
CA MET A 94 -10.47 6.23 3.45
C MET A 94 -10.22 7.67 2.97
N LEU A 95 -10.33 7.94 1.66
CA LEU A 95 -10.15 9.27 1.12
C LEU A 95 -11.23 10.24 1.61
N ASN A 96 -12.49 9.81 1.68
CA ASN A 96 -13.57 10.64 2.21
C ASN A 96 -13.33 10.97 3.69
N LYS A 97 -12.99 9.99 4.50
CA LYS A 97 -12.71 10.20 5.93
C LYS A 97 -11.56 11.19 6.18
N ILE A 98 -10.47 11.09 5.42
CA ILE A 98 -9.32 12.01 5.60
C ILE A 98 -9.71 13.45 5.26
N VAL A 99 -10.57 13.63 4.25
CA VAL A 99 -11.03 14.96 3.82
C VAL A 99 -12.08 15.51 4.77
N GLU A 100 -13.12 14.73 5.10
CA GLU A 100 -14.28 15.18 5.88
C GLU A 100 -13.93 15.41 7.36
N GLU A 101 -13.08 14.56 7.92
CA GLU A 101 -12.68 14.63 9.33
C GLU A 101 -11.38 15.43 9.54
N ASN A 102 -10.79 15.95 8.45
CA ASN A 102 -9.51 16.69 8.46
C ASN A 102 -8.40 15.95 9.20
N ASN A 103 -8.29 14.63 8.95
CA ASN A 103 -7.27 13.80 9.55
C ASN A 103 -5.96 13.89 8.77
N ASP A 104 -4.83 13.80 9.46
CA ASP A 104 -3.51 13.71 8.83
C ASP A 104 -3.23 12.29 8.29
N PHE A 105 -3.75 11.25 8.98
CA PHE A 105 -3.54 9.85 8.65
C PHE A 105 -4.78 9.00 8.85
N ILE A 106 -4.99 8.02 7.96
CA ILE A 106 -6.00 6.96 8.12
C ILE A 106 -5.32 5.61 7.90
N PHE A 107 -5.53 4.69 8.84
CA PHE A 107 -5.03 3.33 8.77
C PHE A 107 -6.18 2.33 8.63
N ALA A 108 -6.16 1.53 7.58
CA ALA A 108 -7.00 0.35 7.50
C ALA A 108 -6.43 -0.74 8.42
N SER A 109 -7.23 -1.19 9.40
CA SER A 109 -6.79 -2.19 10.37
C SER A 109 -7.54 -3.50 10.19
N ARG A 110 -6.81 -4.61 10.08
CA ARG A 110 -7.37 -5.96 10.05
C ARG A 110 -7.91 -6.42 11.43
N TYR A 111 -7.65 -5.67 12.49
CA TYR A 111 -8.06 -5.98 13.87
C TYR A 111 -9.27 -5.20 14.35
N LEU A 112 -9.88 -4.38 13.50
CA LEU A 112 -11.15 -3.71 13.82
C LEU A 112 -12.30 -4.71 13.84
N GLN A 113 -13.39 -4.34 14.54
CA GLN A 113 -14.62 -5.14 14.57
C GLN A 113 -15.17 -5.31 13.14
N ASN A 114 -15.44 -6.55 12.75
CA ASN A 114 -15.83 -6.97 11.40
C ASN A 114 -14.71 -6.89 10.31
N ALA A 115 -13.47 -6.62 10.68
CA ALA A 115 -12.32 -6.86 9.84
C ALA A 115 -11.84 -8.31 9.98
N GLY A 116 -10.99 -8.76 9.07
CA GLY A 116 -10.42 -10.10 9.09
C GLY A 116 -9.10 -10.16 8.34
N SER A 117 -8.40 -11.25 8.50
CA SER A 117 -7.19 -11.58 7.77
C SER A 117 -7.14 -13.09 7.56
N ASP A 118 -7.00 -13.50 6.31
CA ASP A 118 -6.86 -14.92 5.97
C ASP A 118 -5.48 -15.48 6.39
N ASP A 119 -4.51 -14.59 6.63
CA ASP A 119 -3.13 -14.94 7.01
C ASP A 119 -2.92 -15.07 8.53
N ASP A 120 -3.90 -14.67 9.36
CA ASP A 120 -3.75 -14.68 10.80
C ASP A 120 -3.90 -16.09 11.36
N THR A 121 -2.80 -16.62 11.92
CA THR A 121 -2.79 -17.84 12.71
C THR A 121 -2.98 -17.51 14.20
N PHE A 122 -3.35 -18.51 15.01
CA PHE A 122 -3.44 -18.34 16.46
C PHE A 122 -2.14 -17.82 17.08
N ILE A 123 -0.99 -18.23 16.52
CA ILE A 123 0.33 -17.80 17.00
C ILE A 123 0.57 -16.32 16.69
N THR A 124 0.21 -15.86 15.47
CA THR A 124 0.33 -14.45 15.08
C THR A 124 -0.58 -13.56 15.91
N LEU A 125 -1.81 -13.98 16.17
CA LEU A 125 -2.75 -13.25 17.03
C LEU A 125 -2.23 -13.12 18.46
N LEU A 126 -1.68 -14.20 19.03
CA LEU A 126 -1.09 -14.18 20.37
C LEU A 126 0.15 -13.27 20.42
N GLY A 127 1.02 -13.38 19.43
CA GLY A 127 2.20 -12.52 19.28
C GLY A 127 1.83 -11.04 19.23
N ASN A 128 0.86 -10.68 18.41
CA ASN A 128 0.39 -9.29 18.27
C ASN A 128 -0.21 -8.76 19.59
N LYS A 129 -0.97 -9.58 20.34
CA LYS A 129 -1.47 -9.18 21.66
C LYS A 129 -0.33 -8.94 22.67
N ILE A 130 0.70 -9.79 22.67
CA ILE A 130 1.88 -9.62 23.54
C ILE A 130 2.63 -8.33 23.16
N PHE A 131 2.88 -8.10 21.89
CA PHE A 131 3.55 -6.86 21.42
C PHE A 131 2.75 -5.61 21.75
N SER A 132 1.43 -5.63 21.55
CA SER A 132 0.55 -4.52 21.92
C SER A 132 0.56 -4.27 23.43
N PHE A 133 0.54 -5.32 24.25
CA PHE A 133 0.63 -5.19 25.72
C PHE A 133 1.97 -4.58 26.13
N ILE A 134 3.08 -5.05 25.58
CA ILE A 134 4.41 -4.50 25.85
C ILE A 134 4.48 -3.03 25.38
N GLY A 135 3.98 -2.73 24.18
CA GLY A 135 3.92 -1.37 23.65
C GLY A 135 3.14 -0.42 24.58
N ASN A 136 1.96 -0.83 25.03
CA ASN A 136 1.15 -0.04 25.97
C ASN A 136 1.85 0.15 27.32
N LEU A 137 2.56 -0.86 27.80
CA LEU A 137 3.26 -0.80 29.09
C LEU A 137 4.42 0.20 29.08
N PHE A 138 5.20 0.21 28.00
CA PHE A 138 6.43 1.00 27.91
C PHE A 138 6.22 2.38 27.23
N PHE A 139 5.30 2.49 26.29
CA PHE A 139 5.13 3.68 25.46
C PHE A 139 3.79 4.39 25.67
N LYS A 140 2.85 3.80 26.44
CA LYS A 140 1.52 4.37 26.74
C LYS A 140 0.75 4.80 25.47
N PHE A 141 0.70 3.92 24.47
CA PHE A 141 -0.13 4.13 23.28
C PHE A 141 -1.62 4.02 23.60
#